data_41558542eaa731d6ce2a1ee930d1339d
#
_entry.id   41558542eaa731d6ce2a1ee930d1339d
#
_cell.length_a   1.000
_cell.length_b   1.000
_cell.length_c   1.000
_cell.angle_alpha   90.00
_cell.angle_beta   90.00
_cell.angle_gamma   90.00
#
_symmetry.space_group_name_H-M   'P 1'
#
loop_
_entity.id
_entity.type
_entity.pdbx_description
1 polymer ?
#
loop_
_entity_poly.entity_id
_entity_poly.type
_entity_poly.pdbx_seq_one_letter_code
_entity_poly.pdbx_strand_id
1 'polypeptide(L)'
;QAEMSNICFPKPEEPLDPHEVSVMAERDEKLYLRVFREIRSLIISENMQPGEFLPAEHAIAARLGVSRNVVREAIKSMELMGMVKAVPGRGTEIQTFSLDFVMQNVLFFHVAGNDEPVREMFDIRKRLELSYMRDAFQALEKEDIRELRDIVDRIRVSYEQEGVFSELDRAFHMTLFRSLHNSVLNSVMDAIWAVDVGFQLEEKRPHLS
;
A
#
# COMPACT_ATOMS: atom_id res chain seq x y z
N GLN A 1 -57.04 5.39 -33.85
CA GLN A 1 -55.90 6.22 -34.34
C GLN A 1 -55.45 7.07 -33.19
N ALA A 2 -54.43 6.66 -32.50
CA ALA A 2 -53.82 7.35 -31.36
C ALA A 2 -52.50 7.95 -31.88
N GLU A 3 -52.36 9.26 -31.64
CA GLU A 3 -51.17 10.06 -31.94
C GLU A 3 -49.98 9.51 -31.18
N MET A 4 -48.99 9.05 -31.88
CA MET A 4 -47.65 8.81 -31.32
C MET A 4 -46.92 10.15 -31.30
N SER A 5 -46.83 10.76 -30.13
CA SER A 5 -46.13 11.99 -29.85
C SER A 5 -44.64 11.85 -30.12
N ASN A 6 -44.08 12.80 -30.83
CA ASN A 6 -42.67 13.00 -31.12
C ASN A 6 -41.82 13.03 -29.84
N ILE A 7 -41.13 11.95 -29.53
CA ILE A 7 -40.03 11.95 -28.58
C ILE A 7 -38.82 12.52 -29.31
N CYS A 8 -38.51 13.79 -29.06
CA CYS A 8 -37.29 14.44 -29.57
C CYS A 8 -36.11 13.97 -28.68
N PHE A 9 -35.33 13.03 -29.21
CA PHE A 9 -34.03 12.72 -28.61
C PHE A 9 -33.10 13.91 -28.84
N PRO A 10 -32.36 14.37 -27.79
CA PRO A 10 -31.31 15.35 -27.99
C PRO A 10 -30.31 14.81 -29.03
N LYS A 11 -29.86 15.67 -29.91
CA LYS A 11 -28.78 15.30 -30.86
C LYS A 11 -27.58 14.84 -30.03
N PRO A 12 -26.87 13.75 -30.47
CA PRO A 12 -25.62 13.42 -29.83
C PRO A 12 -24.69 14.64 -29.90
N GLU A 13 -24.15 15.04 -28.77
CA GLU A 13 -23.10 16.06 -28.71
C GLU A 13 -21.96 15.64 -29.62
N GLU A 14 -21.43 16.56 -30.42
CA GLU A 14 -20.29 16.28 -31.29
C GLU A 14 -19.15 15.72 -30.42
N PRO A 15 -18.47 14.64 -30.82
CA PRO A 15 -17.34 14.12 -30.07
C PRO A 15 -16.27 15.19 -29.98
N LEU A 16 -15.80 15.44 -28.75
CA LEU A 16 -14.72 16.39 -28.48
C LEU A 16 -13.49 16.03 -29.33
N ASP A 17 -12.77 17.04 -29.80
CA ASP A 17 -11.51 16.85 -30.51
C ASP A 17 -10.56 16.00 -29.65
N PRO A 18 -9.95 14.92 -30.18
CA PRO A 18 -8.99 14.10 -29.46
C PRO A 18 -7.85 14.90 -28.81
N HIS A 19 -7.48 16.04 -29.41
CA HIS A 19 -6.48 16.94 -28.87
C HIS A 19 -7.00 17.71 -27.64
N GLU A 20 -8.26 18.15 -27.66
CA GLU A 20 -8.90 18.81 -26.51
C GLU A 20 -9.09 17.84 -25.35
N VAL A 21 -9.50 16.60 -25.62
CA VAL A 21 -9.60 15.54 -24.60
C VAL A 21 -8.24 15.28 -23.98
N SER A 22 -7.17 15.20 -24.78
CA SER A 22 -5.81 15.00 -24.28
C SER A 22 -5.32 16.15 -23.40
N VAL A 23 -5.56 17.40 -23.78
CA VAL A 23 -5.17 18.61 -23.02
C VAL A 23 -5.97 18.71 -21.72
N MET A 24 -7.27 18.36 -21.73
CA MET A 24 -8.09 18.33 -20.52
C MET A 24 -7.62 17.24 -19.54
N ALA A 25 -7.32 16.05 -20.05
CA ALA A 25 -6.79 14.94 -19.23
C ALA A 25 -5.43 15.27 -18.60
N GLU A 26 -4.50 15.89 -19.35
CA GLU A 26 -3.21 16.38 -18.83
C GLU A 26 -3.36 17.48 -17.77
N ARG A 27 -4.36 18.33 -17.93
CA ARG A 27 -4.65 19.41 -16.98
C ARG A 27 -5.25 18.87 -15.68
N ASP A 28 -6.13 17.89 -15.77
CA ASP A 28 -6.72 17.22 -14.60
C ASP A 28 -5.70 16.35 -13.89
N GLU A 29 -4.78 15.68 -14.60
CA GLU A 29 -3.69 14.92 -14.02
C GLU A 29 -2.76 15.82 -13.17
N LYS A 30 -2.36 16.98 -13.70
CA LYS A 30 -1.58 17.96 -12.93
C LYS A 30 -2.33 18.50 -11.71
N LEU A 31 -3.64 18.63 -11.80
CA LEU A 31 -4.47 19.21 -10.75
C LEU A 31 -4.64 18.26 -9.57
N TYR A 32 -4.89 16.95 -9.80
CA TYR A 32 -5.02 16.00 -8.70
C TYR A 32 -3.69 15.80 -7.96
N LEU A 33 -2.54 15.83 -8.64
CA LEU A 33 -1.22 15.79 -8.00
C LEU A 33 -0.96 17.02 -7.12
N ARG A 34 -1.45 18.19 -7.53
CA ARG A 34 -1.41 19.38 -6.68
C ARG A 34 -2.24 19.17 -5.42
N VAL A 35 -3.48 18.70 -5.57
CA VAL A 35 -4.38 18.42 -4.43
C VAL A 35 -3.76 17.37 -3.50
N PHE A 36 -3.17 16.32 -4.04
CA PHE A 36 -2.45 15.31 -3.26
C PHE A 36 -1.36 15.96 -2.38
N ARG A 37 -0.54 16.84 -2.95
CA ARG A 37 0.51 17.56 -2.20
C ARG A 37 -0.07 18.49 -1.13
N GLU A 38 -1.16 19.18 -1.42
CA GLU A 38 -1.84 20.06 -0.47
C GLU A 38 -2.43 19.29 0.71
N ILE A 39 -3.09 18.13 0.45
CA ILE A 39 -3.59 17.25 1.53
C ILE A 39 -2.42 16.75 2.39
N ARG A 40 -1.31 16.33 1.79
CA ARG A 40 -0.12 15.92 2.53
C ARG A 40 0.44 17.05 3.39
N SER A 41 0.50 18.27 2.84
CA SER A 41 0.94 19.45 3.59
C SER A 41 0.00 19.78 4.73
N LEU A 42 -1.31 19.60 4.55
CA LEU A 42 -2.32 19.78 5.59
C LEU A 42 -2.08 18.79 6.75
N ILE A 43 -1.90 17.51 6.44
CA ILE A 43 -1.62 16.46 7.45
C ILE A 43 -0.41 16.86 8.29
N ILE A 44 0.67 17.30 7.64
CA ILE A 44 1.92 17.68 8.31
C ILE A 44 1.74 18.95 9.13
N SER A 45 1.14 20.00 8.56
CA SER A 45 1.01 21.32 9.22
C SER A 45 0.07 21.31 10.41
N GLU A 46 -0.98 20.51 10.36
CA GLU A 46 -1.93 20.33 11.45
C GLU A 46 -1.54 19.21 12.42
N ASN A 47 -0.36 18.57 12.19
CA ASN A 47 0.17 17.46 12.99
C ASN A 47 -0.84 16.34 13.19
N MET A 48 -1.60 16.03 12.13
CA MET A 48 -2.65 15.01 12.18
C MET A 48 -2.02 13.63 12.36
N GLN A 49 -2.63 12.83 13.23
CA GLN A 49 -2.12 11.51 13.60
C GLN A 49 -2.90 10.38 12.92
N PRO A 50 -2.29 9.17 12.78
CA PRO A 50 -3.02 7.98 12.36
C PRO A 50 -4.25 7.75 13.24
N GLY A 51 -5.39 7.42 12.62
CA GLY A 51 -6.70 7.29 13.26
C GLY A 51 -7.53 8.57 13.24
N GLU A 52 -6.96 9.72 12.93
CA GLU A 52 -7.70 10.97 12.72
C GLU A 52 -8.29 11.02 11.30
N PHE A 53 -9.30 11.86 11.13
CA PHE A 53 -10.03 11.99 9.87
C PHE A 53 -9.66 13.26 9.13
N LEU A 54 -9.41 13.14 7.83
CA LEU A 54 -9.27 14.29 6.95
C LEU A 54 -10.54 15.15 6.95
N PRO A 55 -10.43 16.46 6.70
CA PRO A 55 -11.59 17.28 6.41
C PRO A 55 -12.43 16.68 5.26
N ALA A 56 -13.74 16.90 5.28
CA ALA A 56 -14.63 16.39 4.25
C ALA A 56 -14.22 16.88 2.85
N GLU A 57 -14.39 16.03 1.82
CA GLU A 57 -14.00 16.32 0.42
C GLU A 57 -14.49 17.72 -0.05
N HIS A 58 -15.71 18.10 0.35
CA HIS A 58 -16.26 19.41 -0.04
C HIS A 58 -15.54 20.59 0.62
N ALA A 59 -15.05 20.41 1.84
CA ALA A 59 -14.28 21.45 2.55
C ALA A 59 -12.89 21.61 1.94
N ILE A 60 -12.22 20.48 1.61
CA ILE A 60 -10.95 20.50 0.89
C ILE A 60 -11.12 21.14 -0.49
N ALA A 61 -12.17 20.77 -1.24
CA ALA A 61 -12.47 21.33 -2.55
C ALA A 61 -12.68 22.85 -2.49
N ALA A 62 -13.47 23.33 -1.52
CA ALA A 62 -13.68 24.75 -1.31
C ALA A 62 -12.39 25.50 -0.94
N ARG A 63 -11.57 24.94 -0.03
CA ARG A 63 -10.29 25.52 0.40
C ARG A 63 -9.28 25.66 -0.75
N LEU A 64 -9.23 24.68 -1.66
CA LEU A 64 -8.26 24.63 -2.75
C LEU A 64 -8.79 25.22 -4.08
N GLY A 65 -10.07 25.59 -4.14
CA GLY A 65 -10.70 26.14 -5.35
C GLY A 65 -10.77 25.12 -6.50
N VAL A 66 -11.01 23.84 -6.19
CA VAL A 66 -11.08 22.74 -7.16
C VAL A 66 -12.42 22.00 -7.07
N SER A 67 -12.71 21.16 -8.07
CA SER A 67 -13.91 20.32 -8.02
C SER A 67 -13.76 19.17 -7.01
N ARG A 68 -14.89 18.68 -6.47
CA ARG A 68 -14.91 17.51 -5.58
C ARG A 68 -14.33 16.25 -6.25
N ASN A 69 -14.51 16.12 -7.55
CA ASN A 69 -13.98 14.97 -8.29
C ASN A 69 -12.45 14.93 -8.25
N VAL A 70 -11.78 16.06 -8.42
CA VAL A 70 -10.31 16.15 -8.33
C VAL A 70 -9.83 15.80 -6.91
N VAL A 71 -10.52 16.27 -5.86
CA VAL A 71 -10.20 15.89 -4.48
C VAL A 71 -10.38 14.39 -4.27
N ARG A 72 -11.46 13.82 -4.79
CA ARG A 72 -11.72 12.38 -4.68
C ARG A 72 -10.67 11.54 -5.37
N GLU A 73 -10.19 11.93 -6.54
CA GLU A 73 -9.11 11.23 -7.24
C GLU A 73 -7.78 11.32 -6.48
N ALA A 74 -7.48 12.47 -5.87
CA ALA A 74 -6.31 12.60 -5.00
C ALA A 74 -6.41 11.67 -3.76
N ILE A 75 -7.57 11.65 -3.09
CA ILE A 75 -7.82 10.77 -1.93
C ILE A 75 -7.74 9.29 -2.33
N LYS A 76 -8.32 8.88 -3.46
CA LYS A 76 -8.20 7.50 -3.97
C LYS A 76 -6.74 7.11 -4.22
N SER A 77 -5.93 8.02 -4.76
CA SER A 77 -4.50 7.77 -4.95
C SER A 77 -3.77 7.60 -3.61
N MET A 78 -4.12 8.40 -2.59
CA MET A 78 -3.59 8.25 -1.23
C MET A 78 -4.04 6.94 -0.58
N GLU A 79 -5.29 6.53 -0.81
CA GLU A 79 -5.85 5.28 -0.31
C GLU A 79 -5.16 4.06 -0.95
N LEU A 80 -4.92 4.10 -2.26
CA LEU A 80 -4.18 3.08 -2.98
C LEU A 80 -2.76 2.91 -2.42
N MET A 81 -2.12 4.00 -2.00
CA MET A 81 -0.79 3.98 -1.37
C MET A 81 -0.83 3.64 0.13
N GLY A 82 -1.99 3.34 0.70
CA GLY A 82 -2.15 3.01 2.12
C GLY A 82 -1.98 4.18 3.09
N MET A 83 -1.96 5.43 2.59
CA MET A 83 -1.80 6.62 3.43
C MET A 83 -3.08 6.98 4.18
N VAL A 84 -4.22 6.71 3.57
CA VAL A 84 -5.55 6.97 4.12
C VAL A 84 -6.48 5.80 3.80
N LYS A 85 -7.63 5.73 4.47
CA LYS A 85 -8.67 4.71 4.26
C LYS A 85 -10.05 5.33 4.33
N ALA A 86 -10.91 5.05 3.36
CA ALA A 86 -12.31 5.42 3.42
C ALA A 86 -13.06 4.59 4.48
N VAL A 87 -13.70 5.26 5.44
CA VAL A 87 -14.51 4.64 6.48
C VAL A 87 -15.97 5.02 6.23
N PRO A 88 -16.83 4.05 5.86
CA PRO A 88 -18.23 4.33 5.53
C PRO A 88 -18.94 5.11 6.63
N GLY A 89 -19.59 6.22 6.27
CA GLY A 89 -20.35 7.09 7.18
C GLY A 89 -19.51 7.98 8.11
N ARG A 90 -18.16 7.84 8.10
CA ARG A 90 -17.26 8.63 8.97
C ARG A 90 -16.31 9.55 8.21
N GLY A 91 -15.91 9.18 7.00
CA GLY A 91 -14.98 9.96 6.18
C GLY A 91 -13.69 9.22 5.84
N THR A 92 -12.63 9.96 5.62
CA THR A 92 -11.31 9.43 5.22
C THR A 92 -10.36 9.49 6.42
N GLU A 93 -9.96 8.33 6.91
CA GLU A 93 -9.08 8.14 8.09
C GLU A 93 -7.62 8.05 7.66
N ILE A 94 -6.73 8.72 8.38
CA ILE A 94 -5.27 8.64 8.20
C ILE A 94 -4.78 7.32 8.74
N GLN A 95 -3.95 6.61 7.95
CA GLN A 95 -3.38 5.32 8.31
C GLN A 95 -1.98 5.44 8.89
N THR A 96 -1.53 4.41 9.60
CA THR A 96 -0.14 4.26 10.02
C THR A 96 0.76 4.06 8.78
N PHE A 97 2.03 4.45 8.93
CA PHE A 97 3.01 4.26 7.87
C PHE A 97 3.14 2.78 7.46
N SER A 98 3.04 2.52 6.15
CA SER A 98 3.31 1.22 5.54
C SER A 98 4.01 1.42 4.19
N LEU A 99 4.89 0.51 3.86
CA LEU A 99 5.52 0.42 2.54
C LEU A 99 4.87 -0.63 1.64
N ASP A 100 3.80 -1.29 2.08
CA ASP A 100 3.19 -2.43 1.39
C ASP A 100 2.86 -2.14 -0.06
N PHE A 101 2.25 -0.97 -0.36
CA PHE A 101 1.94 -0.60 -1.73
C PHE A 101 3.19 -0.53 -2.61
N VAL A 102 4.25 0.12 -2.11
CA VAL A 102 5.50 0.30 -2.87
C VAL A 102 6.17 -1.05 -3.13
N MET A 103 6.22 -1.89 -2.12
CA MET A 103 6.88 -3.20 -2.20
C MET A 103 6.09 -4.18 -3.05
N GLN A 104 4.78 -4.27 -2.85
CA GLN A 104 3.94 -5.21 -3.60
C GLN A 104 3.70 -4.81 -5.05
N ASN A 105 3.70 -3.52 -5.38
CA ASN A 105 3.35 -3.06 -6.71
C ASN A 105 4.53 -2.49 -7.50
N VAL A 106 5.45 -1.78 -6.86
CA VAL A 106 6.58 -1.13 -7.55
C VAL A 106 7.80 -2.02 -7.55
N LEU A 107 8.21 -2.51 -6.38
CA LEU A 107 9.39 -3.36 -6.26
C LEU A 107 9.16 -4.71 -6.92
N PHE A 108 7.98 -5.29 -6.82
CA PHE A 108 7.64 -6.54 -7.48
C PHE A 108 7.89 -6.46 -9.00
N PHE A 109 7.47 -5.39 -9.67
CA PHE A 109 7.75 -5.21 -11.10
C PHE A 109 9.24 -5.06 -11.40
N HIS A 110 10.02 -4.50 -10.49
CA HIS A 110 11.46 -4.36 -10.67
C HIS A 110 12.19 -5.71 -10.57
N VAL A 111 11.73 -6.59 -9.71
CA VAL A 111 12.34 -7.91 -9.49
C VAL A 111 11.74 -9.02 -10.36
N ALA A 112 10.54 -8.81 -10.92
CA ALA A 112 9.87 -9.82 -11.74
C ALA A 112 10.70 -10.16 -12.99
N GLY A 113 11.09 -11.43 -13.11
CA GLY A 113 11.87 -11.94 -14.25
C GLY A 113 13.37 -11.61 -14.20
N ASN A 114 13.90 -11.12 -13.08
CA ASN A 114 15.31 -10.85 -12.91
C ASN A 114 15.79 -11.28 -11.51
N ASP A 115 16.73 -12.20 -11.45
CA ASP A 115 17.26 -12.75 -10.19
C ASP A 115 18.20 -11.80 -9.45
N GLU A 116 18.84 -10.86 -10.15
CA GLU A 116 19.83 -9.96 -9.55
C GLU A 116 19.22 -9.03 -8.50
N PRO A 117 18.13 -8.27 -8.78
CA PRO A 117 17.48 -7.44 -7.77
C PRO A 117 16.94 -8.25 -6.58
N VAL A 118 16.52 -9.49 -6.79
CA VAL A 118 16.10 -10.38 -5.70
C VAL A 118 17.27 -10.66 -4.75
N ARG A 119 18.46 -11.00 -5.30
CA ARG A 119 19.67 -11.22 -4.51
C ARG A 119 20.11 -9.98 -3.74
N GLU A 120 20.04 -8.81 -4.38
CA GLU A 120 20.33 -7.52 -3.74
C GLU A 120 19.38 -7.24 -2.56
N MET A 121 18.10 -7.55 -2.71
CA MET A 121 17.12 -7.46 -1.64
C MET A 121 17.45 -8.37 -0.46
N PHE A 122 17.82 -9.62 -0.72
CA PHE A 122 18.26 -10.55 0.32
C PHE A 122 19.52 -10.08 1.04
N ASP A 123 20.48 -9.47 0.31
CA ASP A 123 21.66 -8.89 0.94
C ASP A 123 21.32 -7.72 1.86
N ILE A 124 20.42 -6.83 1.44
CA ILE A 124 19.91 -5.73 2.27
C ILE A 124 19.23 -6.29 3.53
N ARG A 125 18.29 -7.25 3.38
CA ARG A 125 17.63 -7.91 4.50
C ARG A 125 18.64 -8.47 5.49
N LYS A 126 19.58 -9.28 5.02
CA LYS A 126 20.62 -9.88 5.84
C LYS A 126 21.43 -8.84 6.62
N ARG A 127 21.79 -7.73 5.99
CA ARG A 127 22.54 -6.64 6.64
C ARG A 127 21.71 -5.95 7.71
N LEU A 128 20.44 -5.68 7.45
CA LEU A 128 19.53 -5.09 8.44
C LEU A 128 19.37 -6.03 9.63
N GLU A 129 19.04 -7.29 9.40
CA GLU A 129 18.87 -8.30 10.47
C GLU A 129 20.12 -8.41 11.32
N LEU A 130 21.30 -8.57 10.72
CA LEU A 130 22.55 -8.66 11.46
C LEU A 130 22.89 -7.39 12.26
N SER A 131 22.59 -6.22 11.70
CA SER A 131 22.85 -4.94 12.37
C SER A 131 21.98 -4.75 13.62
N TYR A 132 20.70 -5.14 13.56
CA TYR A 132 19.75 -4.95 14.67
C TYR A 132 19.61 -6.16 15.59
N MET A 133 20.22 -7.30 15.28
CA MET A 133 20.08 -8.56 16.03
C MET A 133 20.40 -8.42 17.52
N ARG A 134 21.47 -7.71 17.83
CA ARG A 134 21.87 -7.51 19.24
C ARG A 134 20.85 -6.71 20.01
N ASP A 135 20.38 -5.63 19.42
CA ASP A 135 19.43 -4.74 20.08
C ASP A 135 18.05 -5.42 20.17
N ALA A 136 17.65 -6.15 19.15
CA ALA A 136 16.44 -6.97 19.17
C ALA A 136 16.49 -8.00 20.30
N PHE A 137 17.58 -8.76 20.40
CA PHE A 137 17.74 -9.76 21.48
C PHE A 137 17.66 -9.14 22.88
N GLN A 138 18.21 -7.94 23.08
CA GLN A 138 18.16 -7.24 24.36
C GLN A 138 16.77 -6.68 24.68
N ALA A 139 15.97 -6.39 23.66
CA ALA A 139 14.62 -5.83 23.79
C ALA A 139 13.53 -6.91 23.98
N LEU A 140 13.84 -8.20 23.76
CA LEU A 140 12.85 -9.28 23.87
C LEU A 140 12.29 -9.40 25.30
N GLU A 141 10.97 -9.44 25.36
CA GLU A 141 10.24 -9.75 26.58
C GLU A 141 9.93 -11.27 26.69
N LYS A 142 9.44 -11.69 27.85
CA LYS A 142 9.10 -13.11 28.07
C LYS A 142 8.01 -13.62 27.13
N GLU A 143 7.08 -12.75 26.79
CA GLU A 143 5.99 -13.01 25.84
C GLU A 143 6.54 -13.25 24.44
N ASP A 144 7.45 -12.42 23.98
CA ASP A 144 8.09 -12.57 22.65
C ASP A 144 8.84 -13.89 22.55
N ILE A 145 9.55 -14.28 23.60
CA ILE A 145 10.29 -15.54 23.66
C ILE A 145 9.34 -16.75 23.59
N ARG A 146 8.16 -16.68 24.21
CA ARG A 146 7.15 -17.75 24.13
C ARG A 146 6.57 -17.84 22.72
N GLU A 147 6.23 -16.71 22.13
CA GLU A 147 5.71 -16.63 20.77
C GLU A 147 6.73 -17.15 19.74
N LEU A 148 7.99 -16.74 19.86
CA LEU A 148 9.08 -17.23 19.01
C LEU A 148 9.24 -18.76 19.09
N ARG A 149 9.12 -19.36 20.29
CA ARG A 149 9.16 -20.81 20.47
C ARG A 149 7.97 -21.51 19.80
N ASP A 150 6.76 -20.98 19.97
CA ASP A 150 5.56 -21.52 19.31
C ASP A 150 5.71 -21.49 17.79
N ILE A 151 6.20 -20.38 17.25
CA ILE A 151 6.47 -20.26 15.81
C ILE A 151 7.49 -21.30 15.35
N VAL A 152 8.59 -21.52 16.08
CA VAL A 152 9.61 -22.53 15.74
C VAL A 152 9.01 -23.94 15.76
N ASP A 153 8.16 -24.27 16.73
CA ASP A 153 7.52 -25.57 16.79
C ASP A 153 6.55 -25.78 15.62
N ARG A 154 5.83 -24.74 15.22
CA ARG A 154 4.97 -24.76 14.03
C ARG A 154 5.78 -24.89 12.74
N ILE A 155 6.93 -24.21 12.62
CA ILE A 155 7.85 -24.38 11.47
C ILE A 155 8.28 -25.84 11.35
N ARG A 156 8.63 -26.51 12.42
CA ARG A 156 9.02 -27.94 12.39
C ARG A 156 7.90 -28.81 11.84
N VAL A 157 6.68 -28.63 12.33
CA VAL A 157 5.52 -29.39 11.87
C VAL A 157 5.21 -29.11 10.40
N SER A 158 5.22 -27.84 9.98
CA SER A 158 4.94 -27.45 8.60
C SER A 158 6.01 -27.97 7.63
N TYR A 159 7.27 -27.93 8.04
CA TYR A 159 8.38 -28.45 7.22
C TYR A 159 8.28 -29.97 7.00
N GLU A 160 7.88 -30.74 8.04
CA GLU A 160 7.70 -32.18 7.94
C GLU A 160 6.50 -32.58 7.06
N GLN A 161 5.45 -31.76 7.02
CA GLN A 161 4.20 -32.05 6.30
C GLN A 161 4.19 -31.52 4.86
N GLU A 162 4.62 -30.28 4.66
CA GLU A 162 4.41 -29.54 3.42
C GLU A 162 5.72 -29.06 2.77
N GLY A 163 6.84 -29.06 3.49
CA GLY A 163 8.13 -28.54 3.05
C GLY A 163 8.16 -27.02 2.88
N VAL A 164 7.12 -26.29 3.32
CA VAL A 164 6.99 -24.84 3.14
C VAL A 164 6.67 -24.18 4.48
N PHE A 165 7.38 -23.09 4.78
CA PHE A 165 7.21 -22.36 6.04
C PHE A 165 7.43 -20.84 5.92
N SER A 166 7.40 -20.29 4.70
CA SER A 166 7.73 -18.88 4.43
C SER A 166 6.93 -17.88 5.27
N GLU A 167 5.64 -18.12 5.47
CA GLU A 167 4.81 -17.25 6.32
C GLU A 167 5.18 -17.34 7.81
N LEU A 168 5.56 -18.53 8.27
CA LEU A 168 6.02 -18.72 9.65
C LEU A 168 7.42 -18.14 9.85
N ASP A 169 8.28 -18.22 8.84
CA ASP A 169 9.61 -17.62 8.84
C ASP A 169 9.51 -16.09 8.90
N ARG A 170 8.63 -15.49 8.08
CA ARG A 170 8.28 -14.08 8.19
C ARG A 170 7.77 -13.72 9.58
N ALA A 171 6.82 -14.48 10.13
CA ALA A 171 6.28 -14.23 11.47
C ALA A 171 7.36 -14.29 12.54
N PHE A 172 8.31 -15.23 12.44
CA PHE A 172 9.46 -15.32 13.35
C PHE A 172 10.31 -14.04 13.35
N HIS A 173 10.72 -13.59 12.17
CA HIS A 173 11.55 -12.39 12.04
C HIS A 173 10.79 -11.13 12.47
N MET A 174 9.52 -10.98 12.12
CA MET A 174 8.71 -9.84 12.55
C MET A 174 8.55 -9.80 14.07
N THR A 175 8.33 -10.95 14.72
CA THR A 175 8.25 -11.04 16.18
C THR A 175 9.59 -10.69 16.83
N LEU A 176 10.71 -11.15 16.25
CA LEU A 176 12.06 -10.86 16.76
C LEU A 176 12.39 -9.36 16.78
N PHE A 177 11.98 -8.61 15.76
CA PHE A 177 12.30 -7.17 15.64
C PHE A 177 11.21 -6.24 16.19
N ARG A 178 10.02 -6.74 16.49
CA ARG A 178 8.86 -5.96 16.96
C ARG A 178 9.18 -5.12 18.21
N SER A 179 9.92 -5.69 19.15
CA SER A 179 10.26 -5.08 20.44
C SER A 179 11.29 -3.94 20.36
N LEU A 180 11.86 -3.70 19.17
CA LEU A 180 12.67 -2.49 18.92
C LEU A 180 11.84 -1.21 18.83
N HIS A 181 10.51 -1.32 18.68
CA HIS A 181 9.59 -0.19 18.53
C HIS A 181 9.98 0.78 17.39
N ASN A 182 10.66 0.28 16.37
CA ASN A 182 11.04 1.03 15.18
C ASN A 182 10.08 0.71 14.02
N SER A 183 9.01 1.51 13.89
CA SER A 183 7.97 1.30 12.88
C SER A 183 8.49 1.34 11.44
N VAL A 184 9.50 2.16 11.16
CA VAL A 184 10.11 2.25 9.82
C VAL A 184 10.89 0.97 9.51
N LEU A 185 11.73 0.50 10.45
CA LEU A 185 12.45 -0.77 10.30
C LEU A 185 11.46 -1.93 10.06
N ASN A 186 10.43 -2.02 10.90
CA ASN A 186 9.42 -3.07 10.78
C ASN A 186 8.71 -3.04 9.41
N SER A 187 8.33 -1.86 8.92
CA SER A 187 7.71 -1.73 7.58
C SER A 187 8.67 -2.11 6.46
N VAL A 188 9.95 -1.73 6.55
CA VAL A 188 10.96 -2.11 5.53
C VAL A 188 11.17 -3.62 5.53
N MET A 189 11.35 -4.22 6.71
CA MET A 189 11.52 -5.67 6.86
C MET A 189 10.31 -6.44 6.34
N ASP A 190 9.11 -6.04 6.76
CA ASP A 190 7.86 -6.68 6.35
C ASP A 190 7.66 -6.62 4.85
N ALA A 191 7.96 -5.48 4.25
CA ALA A 191 7.87 -5.27 2.82
C ALA A 191 8.85 -6.16 2.02
N ILE A 192 10.09 -6.32 2.48
CA ILE A 192 11.05 -7.25 1.86
C ILE A 192 10.55 -8.69 1.95
N TRP A 193 10.00 -9.10 3.09
CA TRP A 193 9.42 -10.42 3.29
C TRP A 193 8.18 -10.67 2.41
N ALA A 194 7.34 -9.66 2.20
CA ALA A 194 6.16 -9.77 1.35
C ALA A 194 6.52 -10.10 -0.11
N VAL A 195 7.64 -9.57 -0.60
CA VAL A 195 8.16 -9.88 -1.94
C VAL A 195 8.68 -11.32 -2.01
N ASP A 196 9.42 -11.79 -1.00
CA ASP A 196 9.94 -13.16 -0.93
C ASP A 196 8.81 -14.20 -0.96
N VAL A 197 7.79 -14.02 -0.12
CA VAL A 197 6.59 -14.88 -0.12
C VAL A 197 5.88 -14.85 -1.49
N GLY A 198 5.77 -13.69 -2.11
CA GLY A 198 5.17 -13.52 -3.44
C GLY A 198 5.88 -14.36 -4.52
N PHE A 199 7.21 -14.33 -4.55
CA PHE A 199 8.01 -15.13 -5.50
C PHE A 199 7.88 -16.62 -5.27
N GLN A 200 7.95 -17.09 -4.03
CA GLN A 200 7.82 -18.52 -3.71
C GLN A 200 6.43 -19.08 -4.09
N LEU A 201 5.38 -18.25 -4.00
CA LEU A 201 4.03 -18.62 -4.43
C LEU A 201 3.91 -18.68 -5.96
N GLU A 202 4.63 -17.82 -6.70
CA GLU A 202 4.62 -17.86 -8.17
C GLU A 202 5.40 -19.03 -8.76
N GLU A 203 6.55 -19.40 -8.20
CA GLU A 203 7.29 -20.58 -8.59
C GLU A 203 6.49 -21.89 -8.43
N LYS A 204 5.53 -21.92 -7.49
CA LYS A 204 4.65 -23.07 -7.26
C LYS A 204 3.38 -23.08 -8.12
N ARG A 205 3.10 -22.02 -8.89
CA ARG A 205 1.99 -22.05 -9.85
C ARG A 205 2.38 -22.94 -11.03
N PRO A 206 1.64 -24.01 -11.32
CA PRO A 206 1.84 -24.75 -12.56
C PRO A 206 1.63 -23.76 -13.70
N HIS A 207 2.60 -23.66 -14.61
CA HIS A 207 2.47 -22.88 -15.83
C HIS A 207 1.19 -23.32 -16.53
N LEU A 208 0.17 -22.47 -16.51
CA LEU A 208 -1.02 -22.65 -17.33
C LEU A 208 -0.57 -22.40 -18.78
N SER A 209 -0.20 -23.50 -19.42
CA SER A 209 0.05 -23.60 -20.87
C SER A 209 -1.27 -23.60 -21.64
#